data_d76d3943e7158d35f1e5c6a43bb86fd7
#
_entry.id   d76d3943e7158d35f1e5c6a43bb86fd7
#
_cell.length_a   1.000
_cell.length_b   1.000
_cell.length_c   1.000
_cell.angle_alpha   90.00
_cell.angle_beta   90.00
_cell.angle_gamma   90.00
#
_symmetry.space_group_name_H-M   'P 1'
#
loop_
_entity.id
_entity.type
_entity.pdbx_description
1 polymer ?
#
loop_
_entity_poly.entity_id
_entity_poly.type
_entity_poly.pdbx_seq_one_letter_code
_entity_poly.pdbx_strand_id
1 'polypeptide(L)'
;MNKAGKIWGSTSLIHANGVLEFHRIKFNAGFKCSEHKHEFKWNGFYVEKGMMLVRVWQDDYDLCDETILGPGDFTQVKPGLYHQFEGLQTGIAFELYWAEFNHNDIKRRTVGGS
;
A
#
# COMPACT_ATOMS: atom_id res chain seq x y z
N MET A 1 5.61 -13.22 -13.55
CA MET A 1 4.91 -12.23 -12.69
C MET A 1 3.43 -12.30 -12.97
N ASN A 2 2.63 -12.46 -11.92
CA ASN A 2 1.18 -12.52 -12.06
C ASN A 2 0.60 -11.12 -12.20
N LYS A 3 -0.25 -10.93 -13.21
CA LYS A 3 -0.94 -9.68 -13.46
C LYS A 3 -2.43 -9.92 -13.51
N ALA A 4 -3.20 -9.09 -12.81
CA ALA A 4 -4.65 -9.16 -12.80
C ALA A 4 -5.26 -7.80 -13.17
N GLY A 5 -6.28 -7.82 -14.02
CA GLY A 5 -7.07 -6.64 -14.34
C GLY A 5 -8.04 -6.33 -13.23
N LYS A 6 -8.24 -5.05 -12.97
CA LYS A 6 -9.19 -4.51 -12.01
C LYS A 6 -9.99 -3.40 -12.68
N ILE A 7 -11.17 -3.08 -12.13
CA ILE A 7 -11.97 -1.97 -12.65
C ILE A 7 -11.21 -0.63 -12.59
N TRP A 8 -10.34 -0.47 -11.58
CA TRP A 8 -9.56 0.76 -11.40
C TRP A 8 -8.21 0.74 -12.13
N GLY A 9 -7.80 -0.38 -12.73
CA GLY A 9 -6.54 -0.53 -13.43
C GLY A 9 -6.05 -1.95 -13.45
N SER A 10 -4.81 -2.17 -13.01
CA SER A 10 -4.23 -3.52 -12.93
C SER A 10 -3.24 -3.63 -11.80
N THR A 11 -3.03 -4.86 -11.33
CA THR A 11 -2.01 -5.18 -10.33
C THR A 11 -1.11 -6.28 -10.86
N SER A 12 0.17 -6.16 -10.59
CA SER A 12 1.19 -7.18 -10.92
C SER A 12 1.92 -7.57 -9.64
N LEU A 13 1.84 -8.84 -9.27
CA LEU A 13 2.56 -9.34 -8.11
C LEU A 13 4.04 -9.43 -8.44
N ILE A 14 4.87 -8.71 -7.70
CA ILE A 14 6.33 -8.74 -7.84
C ILE A 14 6.92 -9.82 -6.95
N HIS A 15 6.49 -9.89 -5.70
CA HIS A 15 6.99 -10.85 -4.72
C HIS A 15 5.98 -11.07 -3.61
N ALA A 16 5.89 -12.30 -3.13
CA ALA A 16 5.11 -12.64 -1.95
C ALA A 16 5.80 -13.76 -1.19
N ASN A 17 5.70 -13.67 0.14
CA ASN A 17 6.09 -14.74 1.05
C ASN A 17 5.12 -14.71 2.25
N GLY A 18 5.43 -15.41 3.33
CA GLY A 18 4.53 -15.49 4.48
C GLY A 18 4.36 -14.20 5.27
N VAL A 19 5.18 -13.16 5.02
CA VAL A 19 5.16 -11.91 5.78
C VAL A 19 5.08 -10.66 4.92
N LEU A 20 5.27 -10.78 3.60
CA LEU A 20 5.30 -9.65 2.68
C LEU A 20 4.61 -10.00 1.36
N GLU A 21 3.81 -9.05 0.85
CA GLU A 21 3.39 -9.03 -0.56
C GLU A 21 3.76 -7.68 -1.14
N PHE A 22 4.30 -7.71 -2.36
CA PHE A 22 4.77 -6.53 -3.04
C PHE A 22 4.19 -6.52 -4.45
N HIS A 23 3.33 -5.52 -4.74
CA HIS A 23 2.61 -5.39 -6.00
C HIS A 23 2.98 -4.07 -6.67
N ARG A 24 3.04 -4.09 -8.00
CA ARG A 24 3.05 -2.88 -8.80
C ARG A 24 1.66 -2.68 -9.37
N ILE A 25 1.07 -1.52 -9.15
CA ILE A 25 -0.27 -1.21 -9.64
C ILE A 25 -0.23 -0.08 -10.65
N LYS A 26 -1.09 -0.20 -11.67
CA LYS A 26 -1.42 0.88 -12.58
C LYS A 26 -2.84 1.28 -12.27
N PHE A 27 -3.06 2.55 -11.98
CA PHE A 27 -4.38 3.04 -11.59
C PHE A 27 -4.83 4.16 -12.51
N ASN A 28 -6.12 4.21 -12.76
CA ASN A 28 -6.72 5.17 -13.67
C ASN A 28 -7.39 6.30 -12.91
N ALA A 29 -7.25 7.53 -13.41
CA ALA A 29 -7.93 8.69 -12.86
C ALA A 29 -9.45 8.48 -12.84
N GLY A 30 -10.09 8.84 -11.74
CA GLY A 30 -11.54 8.75 -11.59
C GLY A 30 -12.04 7.39 -11.13
N PHE A 31 -11.17 6.40 -10.94
CA PHE A 31 -11.56 5.07 -10.47
C PHE A 31 -10.99 4.80 -9.08
N LYS A 32 -11.68 3.96 -8.34
CA LYS A 32 -11.31 3.62 -6.97
C LYS A 32 -11.45 2.12 -6.72
N CYS A 33 -10.67 1.61 -5.77
CA CYS A 33 -10.79 0.23 -5.32
C CYS A 33 -11.97 0.09 -4.35
N SER A 34 -12.21 -1.14 -3.90
CA SER A 34 -13.25 -1.38 -2.88
C SER A 34 -12.82 -0.77 -1.54
N GLU A 35 -13.83 -0.43 -0.74
CA GLU A 35 -13.64 -0.08 0.66
C GLU A 35 -13.51 -1.40 1.44
N HIS A 36 -12.34 -1.64 2.04
CA HIS A 36 -12.03 -2.92 2.68
C HIS A 36 -11.05 -2.72 3.84
N LYS A 37 -10.87 -3.77 4.64
CA LYS A 37 -9.87 -3.79 5.72
C LYS A 37 -9.17 -5.14 5.78
N HIS A 38 -7.98 -5.12 6.40
CA HIS A 38 -7.19 -6.32 6.70
C HIS A 38 -7.04 -6.42 8.22
N GLU A 39 -7.26 -7.60 8.79
CA GLU A 39 -7.22 -7.76 10.25
C GLU A 39 -5.80 -7.84 10.79
N PHE A 40 -4.86 -8.40 10.03
CA PHE A 40 -3.54 -8.76 10.56
C PHE A 40 -2.37 -8.15 9.81
N LYS A 41 -2.60 -7.49 8.69
CA LYS A 41 -1.50 -6.95 7.89
C LYS A 41 -1.63 -5.47 7.68
N TRP A 42 -0.48 -4.82 7.60
CA TRP A 42 -0.32 -3.44 7.19
C TRP A 42 -0.44 -3.35 5.67
N ASN A 43 -0.87 -2.20 5.18
CA ASN A 43 -0.97 -1.93 3.76
C ASN A 43 -0.29 -0.58 3.47
N GLY A 44 0.73 -0.58 2.63
CA GLY A 44 1.46 0.62 2.24
C GLY A 44 1.24 0.95 0.77
N PHE A 45 1.33 2.24 0.45
CA PHE A 45 1.23 2.76 -0.90
C PHE A 45 2.36 3.75 -1.16
N TYR A 46 3.13 3.48 -2.21
CA TYR A 46 4.19 4.37 -2.69
C TYR A 46 3.89 4.76 -4.13
N VAL A 47 3.71 6.05 -4.39
CA VAL A 47 3.39 6.53 -5.73
C VAL A 47 4.65 6.84 -6.52
N GLU A 48 4.78 6.25 -7.71
CA GLU A 48 5.85 6.53 -8.65
C GLU A 48 5.45 7.62 -9.63
N LYS A 49 4.23 7.54 -10.18
CA LYS A 49 3.68 8.48 -11.15
C LYS A 49 2.22 8.76 -10.85
N GLY A 50 1.76 9.94 -11.23
CA GLY A 50 0.37 10.32 -11.05
C GLY A 50 0.06 10.79 -9.66
N MET A 51 -1.20 10.73 -9.29
CA MET A 51 -1.67 11.20 -7.99
C MET A 51 -2.76 10.29 -7.47
N MET A 52 -2.61 9.88 -6.21
CA MET A 52 -3.51 8.94 -5.55
C MET A 52 -4.05 9.54 -4.26
N LEU A 53 -5.34 9.35 -4.02
CA LEU A 53 -5.99 9.68 -2.75
C LEU A 53 -6.18 8.38 -1.97
N VAL A 54 -5.72 8.35 -0.73
CA VAL A 54 -5.95 7.21 0.18
C VAL A 54 -6.88 7.67 1.29
N ARG A 55 -8.00 6.97 1.43
CA ARG A 55 -9.00 7.21 2.48
C ARG A 55 -8.88 6.15 3.55
N VAL A 56 -8.91 6.57 4.81
CA VAL A 56 -8.89 5.67 5.97
C VAL A 56 -10.00 6.09 6.93
N TRP A 57 -10.86 5.14 7.28
CA TRP A 57 -11.93 5.37 8.27
C TRP A 57 -11.48 4.88 9.63
N GLN A 58 -11.54 5.77 10.63
CA GLN A 58 -11.23 5.40 12.00
C GLN A 58 -12.39 4.60 12.61
N ASP A 59 -12.06 3.68 13.53
CA ASP A 59 -13.02 2.69 14.02
C ASP A 59 -14.31 3.26 14.60
N ASP A 60 -14.22 4.36 15.32
CA ASP A 60 -15.36 4.92 16.05
C ASP A 60 -15.90 6.20 15.40
N TYR A 61 -15.52 6.45 14.15
CA TYR A 61 -15.87 7.71 13.49
C TYR A 61 -16.51 7.46 12.13
N ASP A 62 -17.53 8.29 11.83
CA ASP A 62 -17.96 8.50 10.46
C ASP A 62 -16.94 9.34 9.68
N LEU A 63 -15.85 9.72 10.34
CA LEU A 63 -14.82 10.57 9.73
C LEU A 63 -13.84 9.75 8.94
N CYS A 64 -13.53 10.24 7.76
CA CYS A 64 -12.57 9.66 6.85
C CYS A 64 -11.35 10.57 6.77
N ASP A 65 -10.18 10.01 7.09
CA ASP A 65 -8.92 10.70 6.89
C ASP A 65 -8.51 10.54 5.42
N GLU A 66 -8.18 11.63 4.78
CA GLU A 66 -7.77 11.64 3.37
C GLU A 66 -6.34 12.10 3.22
N THR A 67 -5.53 11.31 2.51
CA THR A 67 -4.13 11.63 2.23
C THR A 67 -3.92 11.59 0.71
N ILE A 68 -3.39 12.67 0.16
CA ILE A 68 -3.05 12.75 -1.26
C ILE A 68 -1.57 12.44 -1.43
N LEU A 69 -1.27 11.48 -2.31
CA LEU A 69 0.09 11.05 -2.63
C LEU A 69 0.45 11.44 -4.05
N GLY A 70 1.54 12.16 -4.21
CA GLY A 70 2.20 12.39 -5.50
C GLY A 70 3.46 11.55 -5.62
N PRO A 71 4.22 11.70 -6.73
CA PRO A 71 5.44 10.92 -6.94
C PRO A 71 6.42 11.04 -5.78
N GLY A 72 6.89 9.90 -5.27
CA GLY A 72 7.81 9.84 -4.14
C GLY A 72 7.16 9.81 -2.77
N ASP A 73 5.83 9.95 -2.69
CA ASP A 73 5.13 9.95 -1.41
C ASP A 73 4.71 8.53 -1.02
N PHE A 74 4.71 8.29 0.29
CA PHE A 74 4.31 7.02 0.88
C PHE A 74 3.35 7.24 2.03
N THR A 75 2.36 6.37 2.14
CA THR A 75 1.50 6.28 3.33
C THR A 75 1.23 4.81 3.66
N GLN A 76 0.79 4.56 4.88
CA GLN A 76 0.47 3.20 5.30
C GLN A 76 -0.79 3.19 6.14
N VAL A 77 -1.50 2.07 6.08
CA VAL A 77 -2.72 1.81 6.83
C VAL A 77 -2.44 0.66 7.79
N LYS A 78 -2.68 0.88 9.08
CA LYS A 78 -2.53 -0.17 10.08
C LYS A 78 -3.64 -1.22 9.95
N PRO A 79 -3.43 -2.45 10.47
CA PRO A 79 -4.49 -3.47 10.49
C PRO A 79 -5.75 -2.96 11.20
N GLY A 80 -6.89 -3.43 10.74
CA GLY A 80 -8.18 -3.20 11.38
C GLY A 80 -8.96 -1.98 10.89
N LEU A 81 -8.40 -1.16 10.01
CA LEU A 81 -9.09 0.03 9.52
C LEU A 81 -9.58 -0.16 8.09
N TYR A 82 -10.84 0.21 7.85
CA TYR A 82 -11.36 0.29 6.49
C TYR A 82 -10.63 1.37 5.72
N HIS A 83 -10.29 1.07 4.48
CA HIS A 83 -9.58 2.01 3.62
C HIS A 83 -9.89 1.78 2.16
N GLN A 84 -9.55 2.77 1.33
CA GLN A 84 -9.81 2.78 -0.10
C GLN A 84 -8.84 3.74 -0.75
N PHE A 85 -8.35 3.40 -1.94
CA PHE A 85 -7.64 4.39 -2.76
C PHE A 85 -8.47 4.81 -3.97
N GLU A 86 -8.21 6.00 -4.45
CA GLU A 86 -8.79 6.54 -5.66
C GLU A 86 -7.71 7.19 -6.51
N GLY A 87 -7.73 6.95 -7.82
CA GLY A 87 -6.84 7.66 -8.74
C GLY A 87 -7.35 9.07 -8.98
N LEU A 88 -6.51 10.07 -8.69
CA LEU A 88 -6.78 11.46 -9.04
C LEU A 88 -6.15 11.82 -10.38
N GLN A 89 -4.98 11.28 -10.66
CA GLN A 89 -4.32 11.32 -11.96
C GLN A 89 -3.82 9.91 -12.25
N THR A 90 -4.02 9.44 -13.47
CA THR A 90 -3.55 8.11 -13.90
C THR A 90 -2.07 7.95 -13.61
N GLY A 91 -1.70 6.81 -13.04
CA GLY A 91 -0.33 6.62 -12.64
C GLY A 91 0.05 5.20 -12.26
N ILE A 92 1.18 5.12 -11.58
CA ILE A 92 1.82 3.89 -11.15
C ILE A 92 2.15 4.03 -9.68
N ALA A 93 1.85 2.99 -8.91
CA ALA A 93 2.20 2.92 -7.49
C ALA A 93 2.67 1.51 -7.15
N PHE A 94 3.31 1.39 -6.00
CA PHE A 94 3.61 0.10 -5.40
C PHE A 94 2.73 -0.05 -4.17
N GLU A 95 2.08 -1.20 -4.10
CA GLU A 95 1.25 -1.57 -2.96
C GLU A 95 1.94 -2.69 -2.21
N LEU A 96 2.11 -2.50 -0.90
CA LEU A 96 2.79 -3.45 -0.04
C LEU A 96 1.84 -3.91 1.06
N TYR A 97 1.92 -5.20 1.36
CA TYR A 97 1.31 -5.78 2.56
C TYR A 97 2.41 -6.44 3.36
N TRP A 98 2.41 -6.25 4.68
CA TRP A 98 3.39 -6.92 5.54
C TRP A 98 2.82 -7.18 6.92
N ALA A 99 3.37 -8.21 7.58
CA ALA A 99 3.16 -8.44 8.99
C ALA A 99 4.25 -7.71 9.78
N GLU A 100 3.94 -7.35 11.01
CA GLU A 100 4.91 -6.70 11.88
C GLU A 100 6.05 -7.66 12.22
N PHE A 101 7.28 -7.13 12.27
CA PHE A 101 8.45 -7.92 12.61
C PHE A 101 9.32 -7.20 13.64
N ASN A 102 10.19 -7.96 14.30
CA ASN A 102 11.06 -7.44 15.34
C ASN A 102 12.30 -6.79 14.73
N HIS A 103 12.42 -5.46 14.84
CA HIS A 103 13.57 -4.70 14.34
C HIS A 103 14.89 -5.09 14.98
N ASN A 104 14.85 -5.73 16.16
CA ASN A 104 16.04 -6.16 16.87
C ASN A 104 16.47 -7.56 16.48
N ASP A 105 15.79 -8.20 15.51
CA ASP A 105 16.14 -9.52 15.02
C ASP A 105 17.35 -9.43 14.10
N ILE A 106 18.51 -9.34 14.72
CA ILE A 106 19.79 -9.31 14.01
C ILE A 106 20.88 -9.84 14.94
N LYS A 107 21.79 -10.66 14.40
CA LYS A 107 23.02 -11.09 15.08
C LYS A 107 24.18 -10.76 14.17
N ARG A 108 25.14 -10.02 14.70
CA ARG A 108 26.31 -9.57 13.94
C ARG A 108 27.51 -10.42 14.28
N ARG A 109 28.27 -10.88 13.27
CA ARG A 109 29.55 -11.54 13.45
C ARG A 109 30.71 -10.56 13.30
N THR A 110 30.49 -9.48 12.55
CA THR A 110 31.46 -8.43 12.32
C THR A 110 30.77 -7.07 12.43
N VAL A 111 31.56 -6.03 12.61
CA VAL A 111 31.09 -4.65 12.50
C VAL A 111 31.31 -4.20 11.06
N GLY A 112 30.27 -3.65 10.44
CA GLY A 112 30.36 -3.12 9.09
C GLY A 112 31.25 -1.87 9.05
N GLY A 113 31.75 -1.55 7.86
CA GLY A 113 32.56 -0.37 7.65
C GLY A 113 33.38 -0.47 6.37
N SER A 114 34.25 0.50 6.19
CA SER A 114 35.17 0.52 5.03
C SER A 114 36.43 -0.29 5.29
#